data_7976b1c8b60058aa80c6bcb7c5b66792
#
_entry.id   7976b1c8b60058aa80c6bcb7c5b66792
#
_cell.length_a   1.000
_cell.length_b   1.000
_cell.length_c   1.000
_cell.angle_alpha   90.00
_cell.angle_beta   90.00
_cell.angle_gamma   90.00
#
_symmetry.space_group_name_H-M   'P 1'
#
loop_
_entity.id
_entity.type
_entity.pdbx_description
1 polymer ?
#
loop_
_entity_poly.entity_id
_entity_poly.type
_entity_poly.pdbx_seq_one_letter_code
_entity_poly.pdbx_strand_id
1 'polypeptide(L)'
;LIDPKNDLTLKAAKLMLSGHKIGADIFINKRIPIGAGLGGGSSDAATIMMGINKMSGFNLSKEDLIKFGLKLGADIPFFINGANAWVEGIGECLYDIKIPDSIYVVIVPNLNIYTKTIFNCFKLTNSSIPLKIPSSYSAVEHDLIKNDLEETVIKKYAKMAAISKWISSFGNAKMSGTGSSIFIRAKNLNMAKSIKESKPKNTNCFIVKGLSVHPFYSTDQLGSRQAG
;
A
#
# COMPACT_ATOMS: atom_id res chain seq x y z
N LEU A 1 -15.80 13.12 -3.51
CA LEU A 1 -15.60 12.61 -4.88
C LEU A 1 -14.19 12.96 -5.33
N ILE A 2 -13.47 12.02 -5.93
CA ILE A 2 -12.15 12.26 -6.52
C ILE A 2 -12.40 12.95 -7.88
N ASP A 3 -11.65 14.01 -8.17
CA ASP A 3 -11.66 14.61 -9.49
C ASP A 3 -11.30 13.52 -10.54
N PRO A 4 -12.12 13.31 -11.58
CA PRO A 4 -11.85 12.32 -12.63
C PRO A 4 -10.47 12.45 -13.27
N LYS A 5 -9.92 13.66 -13.32
CA LYS A 5 -8.56 13.91 -13.84
C LYS A 5 -7.47 13.30 -12.95
N ASN A 6 -7.75 13.09 -11.68
CA ASN A 6 -6.80 12.55 -10.69
C ASN A 6 -7.11 11.11 -10.30
N ASP A 7 -8.19 10.54 -10.82
CA ASP A 7 -8.58 9.16 -10.51
C ASP A 7 -7.69 8.15 -11.27
N LEU A 8 -6.88 7.41 -10.51
CA LEU A 8 -5.98 6.40 -11.05
C LEU A 8 -6.74 5.24 -11.69
N THR A 9 -7.94 4.92 -11.25
CA THR A 9 -8.74 3.83 -11.81
C THR A 9 -9.24 4.16 -13.20
N LEU A 10 -9.71 5.40 -13.41
CA LEU A 10 -10.06 5.90 -14.72
C LEU A 10 -8.87 5.97 -15.66
N LYS A 11 -7.71 6.40 -15.16
CA LYS A 11 -6.47 6.41 -15.96
C LYS A 11 -6.05 5.00 -16.35
N ALA A 12 -6.14 4.04 -15.43
CA ALA A 12 -5.84 2.64 -15.68
C ALA A 12 -6.77 2.03 -16.73
N ALA A 13 -8.07 2.25 -16.61
CA ALA A 13 -9.04 1.80 -17.59
C ALA A 13 -8.79 2.41 -18.98
N LYS A 14 -8.59 3.72 -19.07
CA LYS A 14 -8.29 4.41 -20.33
C LYS A 14 -7.00 3.89 -20.98
N LEU A 15 -5.97 3.62 -20.18
CA LEU A 15 -4.71 3.08 -20.69
C LEU A 15 -4.91 1.68 -21.27
N MET A 16 -5.62 0.80 -20.54
CA MET A 16 -5.87 -0.58 -20.97
C MET A 16 -6.78 -0.69 -22.19
N LEU A 17 -7.75 0.20 -22.32
CA LEU A 17 -8.76 0.17 -23.40
C LEU A 17 -8.36 1.04 -24.61
N SER A 18 -7.22 1.71 -24.54
CA SER A 18 -6.74 2.57 -25.63
C SER A 18 -6.56 1.79 -26.93
N GLY A 19 -7.18 2.29 -28.01
CA GLY A 19 -7.14 1.64 -29.33
C GLY A 19 -8.15 0.49 -29.51
N HIS A 20 -8.93 0.14 -28.48
CA HIS A 20 -9.96 -0.89 -28.54
C HIS A 20 -11.36 -0.28 -28.64
N LYS A 21 -12.28 -0.95 -29.36
CA LYS A 21 -13.71 -0.56 -29.49
C LYS A 21 -14.60 -1.12 -28.38
N ILE A 22 -14.09 -1.21 -27.18
CA ILE A 22 -14.79 -1.70 -25.99
C ILE A 22 -14.70 -0.68 -24.86
N GLY A 23 -15.67 -0.69 -23.96
CA GLY A 23 -15.72 0.12 -22.75
C GLY A 23 -15.90 -0.73 -21.52
N ALA A 24 -15.84 -0.11 -20.34
CA ALA A 24 -16.11 -0.76 -19.06
C ALA A 24 -16.83 0.19 -18.12
N ASP A 25 -17.85 -0.32 -17.43
CA ASP A 25 -18.46 0.35 -16.29
C ASP A 25 -17.72 -0.08 -15.01
N ILE A 26 -17.27 0.91 -14.23
CA ILE A 26 -16.44 0.66 -13.06
C ILE A 26 -17.13 1.20 -11.82
N PHE A 27 -17.41 0.31 -10.87
CA PHE A 27 -17.98 0.64 -9.57
C PHE A 27 -16.96 0.38 -8.47
N ILE A 28 -16.63 1.42 -7.69
CA ILE A 28 -15.63 1.33 -6.61
C ILE A 28 -16.26 1.66 -5.28
N ASN A 29 -16.22 0.71 -4.36
CA ASN A 29 -16.55 0.94 -2.96
C ASN A 29 -15.28 1.20 -2.16
N LYS A 30 -14.96 2.47 -1.92
CA LYS A 30 -13.75 2.89 -1.19
C LYS A 30 -13.84 2.54 0.29
N ARG A 31 -13.09 1.52 0.71
CA ARG A 31 -12.96 1.11 2.13
C ARG A 31 -11.67 1.64 2.76
N ILE A 32 -10.60 1.74 1.97
CA ILE A 32 -9.33 2.32 2.41
C ILE A 32 -9.47 3.84 2.38
N PRO A 33 -9.19 4.55 3.48
CA PRO A 33 -9.27 6.00 3.53
C PRO A 33 -8.40 6.67 2.47
N ILE A 34 -8.96 7.66 1.78
CA ILE A 34 -8.27 8.39 0.70
C ILE A 34 -7.17 9.26 1.30
N GLY A 35 -6.00 9.29 0.67
CA GLY A 35 -4.88 10.14 1.10
C GLY A 35 -4.22 9.70 2.41
N ALA A 36 -4.44 8.47 2.85
CA ALA A 36 -3.91 7.94 4.10
C ALA A 36 -2.54 7.28 3.99
N GLY A 37 -1.89 7.29 2.83
CA GLY A 37 -0.59 6.64 2.61
C GLY A 37 -0.64 5.10 2.56
N LEU A 38 -1.82 4.52 2.32
CA LEU A 38 -2.02 3.06 2.30
C LEU A 38 -2.08 2.46 0.89
N GLY A 39 -1.71 3.21 -0.14
CA GLY A 39 -1.68 2.71 -1.52
C GLY A 39 -3.04 2.34 -2.12
N GLY A 40 -4.19 2.72 -1.49
CA GLY A 40 -5.52 2.29 -1.91
C GLY A 40 -5.86 2.63 -3.37
N GLY A 41 -5.48 3.83 -3.84
CA GLY A 41 -5.69 4.22 -5.24
C GLY A 41 -4.87 3.39 -6.23
N SER A 42 -3.63 3.07 -5.87
CA SER A 42 -2.74 2.23 -6.68
C SER A 42 -3.22 0.76 -6.70
N SER A 43 -3.73 0.26 -5.58
CA SER A 43 -4.35 -1.07 -5.50
C SER A 43 -5.60 -1.17 -6.38
N ASP A 44 -6.47 -0.15 -6.35
CA ASP A 44 -7.67 -0.12 -7.19
C ASP A 44 -7.28 -0.08 -8.68
N ALA A 45 -6.30 0.77 -9.06
CA ALA A 45 -5.81 0.85 -10.44
C ALA A 45 -5.22 -0.47 -10.93
N ALA A 46 -4.39 -1.13 -10.12
CA ALA A 46 -3.83 -2.44 -10.44
C ALA A 46 -4.93 -3.49 -10.66
N THR A 47 -5.94 -3.52 -9.76
CA THR A 47 -7.08 -4.43 -9.87
C THR A 47 -7.87 -4.20 -11.17
N ILE A 48 -8.09 -2.94 -11.53
CA ILE A 48 -8.76 -2.59 -12.80
C ILE A 48 -7.93 -3.07 -14.00
N MET A 49 -6.61 -2.86 -14.00
CA MET A 49 -5.75 -3.32 -15.09
C MET A 49 -5.79 -4.84 -15.26
N MET A 50 -5.64 -5.57 -14.17
CA MET A 50 -5.72 -7.04 -14.16
C MET A 50 -7.11 -7.54 -14.58
N GLY A 51 -8.18 -6.90 -14.07
CA GLY A 51 -9.56 -7.23 -14.39
C GLY A 51 -9.87 -7.02 -15.88
N ILE A 52 -9.52 -5.86 -16.45
CA ILE A 52 -9.72 -5.58 -17.87
C ILE A 52 -8.92 -6.57 -18.73
N ASN A 53 -7.64 -6.82 -18.39
CA ASN A 53 -6.82 -7.79 -19.12
C ASN A 53 -7.49 -9.17 -19.20
N LYS A 54 -8.00 -9.65 -18.06
CA LYS A 54 -8.67 -10.95 -17.96
C LYS A 54 -10.00 -10.98 -18.71
N MET A 55 -10.87 -9.98 -18.48
CA MET A 55 -12.22 -9.93 -19.05
C MET A 55 -12.25 -9.68 -20.55
N SER A 56 -11.30 -8.90 -21.05
CA SER A 56 -11.20 -8.57 -22.49
C SER A 56 -10.35 -9.56 -23.27
N GLY A 57 -9.74 -10.54 -22.63
CA GLY A 57 -8.89 -11.53 -23.30
C GLY A 57 -7.63 -10.96 -23.95
N PHE A 58 -7.09 -9.85 -23.42
CA PHE A 58 -5.89 -9.23 -24.01
C PHE A 58 -4.63 -10.08 -23.86
N ASN A 59 -4.62 -11.01 -22.89
CA ASN A 59 -3.52 -11.93 -22.64
C ASN A 59 -2.15 -11.24 -22.41
N LEU A 60 -2.17 -10.02 -21.88
CA LEU A 60 -0.94 -9.34 -21.49
C LEU A 60 -0.26 -10.10 -20.36
N SER A 61 1.04 -10.23 -20.44
CA SER A 61 1.84 -10.83 -19.38
C SER A 61 1.83 -9.96 -18.10
N LYS A 62 2.21 -10.54 -16.98
CA LYS A 62 2.36 -9.80 -15.73
C LYS A 62 3.39 -8.68 -15.86
N GLU A 63 4.48 -8.95 -16.57
CA GLU A 63 5.55 -8.01 -16.88
C GLU A 63 5.06 -6.82 -17.70
N ASP A 64 4.18 -7.06 -18.68
CA ASP A 64 3.60 -5.98 -19.49
C ASP A 64 2.64 -5.13 -18.67
N LEU A 65 1.82 -5.75 -17.82
CA LEU A 65 0.95 -5.02 -16.90
C LEU A 65 1.77 -4.17 -15.90
N ILE A 66 2.89 -4.67 -15.39
CA ILE A 66 3.82 -3.93 -14.54
C ILE A 66 4.37 -2.70 -15.28
N LYS A 67 4.84 -2.87 -16.52
CA LYS A 67 5.33 -1.75 -17.36
C LYS A 67 4.25 -0.69 -17.59
N PHE A 68 3.01 -1.11 -17.84
CA PHE A 68 1.88 -0.17 -17.99
C PHE A 68 1.54 0.50 -16.66
N GLY A 69 1.51 -0.25 -15.56
CA GLY A 69 1.23 0.26 -14.23
C GLY A 69 2.23 1.33 -13.79
N LEU A 70 3.51 1.13 -14.09
CA LEU A 70 4.57 2.08 -13.76
C LEU A 70 4.35 3.47 -14.40
N LYS A 71 3.75 3.54 -15.58
CA LYS A 71 3.39 4.82 -16.25
C LYS A 71 2.35 5.62 -15.48
N LEU A 72 1.57 4.96 -14.63
CA LEU A 72 0.49 5.56 -13.84
C LEU A 72 0.91 5.88 -12.40
N GLY A 73 1.83 5.10 -11.82
CA GLY A 73 2.31 5.33 -10.47
C GLY A 73 3.26 4.23 -9.98
N ALA A 74 4.21 4.62 -9.15
CA ALA A 74 5.29 3.78 -8.64
C ALA A 74 4.80 2.59 -7.77
N ASP A 75 3.66 2.72 -7.09
CA ASP A 75 3.12 1.65 -6.24
C ASP A 75 2.31 0.59 -7.04
N ILE A 76 1.86 0.92 -8.27
CA ILE A 76 0.98 0.04 -9.05
C ILE A 76 1.66 -1.29 -9.40
N PRO A 77 2.94 -1.32 -9.81
CA PRO A 77 3.69 -2.56 -10.05
C PRO A 77 3.65 -3.54 -8.89
N PHE A 78 3.80 -3.05 -7.66
CA PHE A 78 3.72 -3.89 -6.45
C PHE A 78 2.37 -4.60 -6.32
N PHE A 79 1.26 -3.89 -6.53
CA PHE A 79 -0.08 -4.49 -6.47
C PHE A 79 -0.35 -5.45 -7.63
N ILE A 80 0.19 -5.19 -8.82
CA ILE A 80 0.13 -6.12 -9.96
C ILE A 80 0.99 -7.36 -9.66
N ASN A 81 2.16 -7.20 -9.01
CA ASN A 81 2.98 -8.33 -8.59
C ASN A 81 2.20 -9.27 -7.67
N GLY A 82 1.44 -8.70 -6.75
CA GLY A 82 0.48 -9.43 -5.95
C GLY A 82 1.10 -10.34 -4.88
N ALA A 83 2.38 -10.19 -4.59
CA ALA A 83 3.10 -10.86 -3.52
C ALA A 83 3.84 -9.84 -2.65
N ASN A 84 4.26 -10.26 -1.44
CA ASN A 84 5.17 -9.44 -0.66
C ASN A 84 6.48 -9.28 -1.40
N ALA A 85 6.96 -8.07 -1.57
CA ALA A 85 8.16 -7.79 -2.32
C ALA A 85 9.01 -6.69 -1.67
N TRP A 86 10.30 -6.81 -1.83
CA TRP A 86 11.25 -5.73 -1.73
C TRP A 86 11.23 -4.97 -3.05
N VAL A 87 11.11 -3.65 -2.99
CA VAL A 87 10.92 -2.82 -4.19
C VAL A 87 12.07 -1.83 -4.29
N GLU A 88 12.68 -1.75 -5.45
CA GLU A 88 13.76 -0.81 -5.77
C GLU A 88 13.46 -0.01 -7.04
N GLY A 89 14.34 0.94 -7.37
CA GLY A 89 14.16 1.83 -8.50
C GLY A 89 13.04 2.84 -8.26
N ILE A 90 12.21 3.05 -9.25
CA ILE A 90 10.99 3.85 -9.16
C ILE A 90 9.73 2.97 -9.01
N GLY A 91 9.90 1.70 -8.56
CA GLY A 91 8.81 0.74 -8.35
C GLY A 91 8.82 -0.46 -9.29
N GLU A 92 9.76 -0.54 -10.23
CA GLU A 92 9.85 -1.58 -11.27
C GLU A 92 10.66 -2.80 -10.87
N CYS A 93 11.61 -2.67 -9.96
CA CYS A 93 12.43 -3.77 -9.51
C CYS A 93 11.77 -4.42 -8.29
N LEU A 94 11.16 -5.58 -8.50
CA LEU A 94 10.38 -6.31 -7.50
C LEU A 94 11.07 -7.64 -7.19
N TYR A 95 11.42 -7.85 -5.92
CA TYR A 95 12.03 -9.09 -5.42
C TYR A 95 11.13 -9.70 -4.38
N ASP A 96 10.55 -10.86 -4.67
CA ASP A 96 9.64 -11.53 -3.76
C ASP A 96 10.32 -11.89 -2.44
N ILE A 97 9.67 -11.53 -1.33
CA ILE A 97 10.14 -11.83 0.02
C ILE A 97 9.05 -12.55 0.83
N LYS A 98 9.48 -13.37 1.79
CA LYS A 98 8.56 -14.04 2.70
C LYS A 98 8.40 -13.21 3.97
N ILE A 99 7.19 -12.70 4.19
CA ILE A 99 6.82 -12.02 5.43
C ILE A 99 5.91 -12.94 6.24
N PRO A 100 6.22 -13.23 7.50
CA PRO A 100 5.36 -14.04 8.35
C PRO A 100 3.97 -13.43 8.52
N ASP A 101 2.95 -14.26 8.58
CA ASP A 101 1.59 -13.85 8.91
C ASP A 101 1.58 -13.04 10.21
N SER A 102 0.99 -11.88 10.15
CA SER A 102 1.01 -10.93 11.26
C SER A 102 -0.31 -10.18 11.37
N ILE A 103 -0.64 -9.79 12.58
CA ILE A 103 -1.75 -8.88 12.87
C ILE A 103 -1.17 -7.47 12.96
N TYR A 104 -1.79 -6.54 12.27
CA TYR A 104 -1.43 -5.13 12.33
C TYR A 104 -2.58 -4.30 12.88
N VAL A 105 -2.25 -3.28 13.64
CA VAL A 105 -3.16 -2.20 13.99
C VAL A 105 -2.76 -0.98 13.17
N VAL A 106 -3.70 -0.48 12.37
CA VAL A 106 -3.51 0.69 11.50
C VAL A 106 -4.32 1.84 12.06
N ILE A 107 -3.65 2.91 12.44
CA ILE A 107 -4.27 4.17 12.89
C ILE A 107 -4.27 5.15 11.73
N VAL A 108 -5.45 5.66 11.39
CA VAL A 108 -5.62 6.67 10.34
C VAL A 108 -6.13 7.96 11.00
N PRO A 109 -5.25 8.94 11.20
CA PRO A 109 -5.66 10.25 11.69
C PRO A 109 -6.59 10.96 10.69
N ASN A 110 -7.58 11.70 11.19
CA ASN A 110 -8.32 12.63 10.33
C ASN A 110 -7.41 13.85 10.02
N LEU A 111 -6.50 13.64 9.07
CA LEU A 111 -5.49 14.61 8.64
C LEU A 111 -5.11 14.31 7.18
N ASN A 112 -5.26 15.29 6.32
CA ASN A 112 -4.81 15.19 4.94
C ASN A 112 -3.35 15.64 4.84
N ILE A 113 -2.49 14.74 4.36
CA ILE A 113 -1.09 15.03 4.06
C ILE A 113 -0.90 14.92 2.56
N TYR A 114 -0.50 16.03 1.94
CA TYR A 114 -0.24 16.05 0.51
C TYR A 114 1.17 15.54 0.24
N THR A 115 1.28 14.43 -0.47
CA THR A 115 2.54 13.77 -0.85
C THR A 115 3.57 14.76 -1.41
N LYS A 116 3.16 15.63 -2.35
CA LYS A 116 4.01 16.66 -2.95
C LYS A 116 4.62 17.60 -1.89
N THR A 117 3.84 17.96 -0.86
CA THR A 117 4.31 18.84 0.22
C THR A 117 5.42 18.18 1.02
N ILE A 118 5.32 16.87 1.29
CA ILE A 118 6.31 16.13 2.06
C ILE A 118 7.60 15.99 1.25
N PHE A 119 7.52 15.59 -0.02
CA PHE A 119 8.71 15.50 -0.87
C PHE A 119 9.41 16.85 -1.04
N ASN A 120 8.70 17.97 -1.14
CA ASN A 120 9.30 19.29 -1.22
C ASN A 120 10.00 19.73 0.09
N CYS A 121 9.57 19.23 1.23
CA CYS A 121 10.20 19.50 2.54
C CYS A 121 11.29 18.50 2.88
N PHE A 122 11.31 17.36 2.20
CA PHE A 122 12.28 16.30 2.46
C PHE A 122 13.65 16.70 1.89
N LYS A 123 14.65 16.74 2.77
CA LYS A 123 16.05 16.92 2.37
C LYS A 123 16.69 15.54 2.33
N LEU A 124 17.10 15.10 1.15
CA LEU A 124 17.93 13.91 1.02
C LEU A 124 19.20 14.09 1.85
N THR A 125 19.30 13.35 2.93
CA THR A 125 20.55 13.21 3.67
C THR A 125 21.30 12.03 3.05
N ASN A 126 22.53 12.24 2.59
CA ASN A 126 23.40 11.22 1.95
C ASN A 126 23.81 10.07 2.88
N SER A 127 23.07 9.79 3.92
CA SER A 127 23.45 8.89 5.02
C SER A 127 22.69 7.56 5.05
N SER A 128 21.86 7.25 4.07
CA SER A 128 21.23 5.93 4.03
C SER A 128 22.23 4.89 3.51
N ILE A 129 22.73 4.05 4.42
CA ILE A 129 23.45 2.84 4.03
C ILE A 129 22.46 1.98 3.23
N PRO A 130 22.78 1.56 2.00
CA PRO A 130 21.92 0.69 1.24
C PRO A 130 21.64 -0.58 2.04
N LEU A 131 20.37 -0.83 2.34
CA LEU A 131 19.97 -2.08 2.98
C LEU A 131 20.17 -3.20 1.95
N LYS A 132 20.82 -4.30 2.36
CA LYS A 132 20.90 -5.50 1.51
C LYS A 132 19.49 -6.11 1.43
N ILE A 133 19.13 -6.57 0.23
CA ILE A 133 17.88 -7.32 0.03
C ILE A 133 17.93 -8.56 0.93
N PRO A 134 17.02 -8.71 1.90
CA PRO A 134 17.01 -9.87 2.76
C PRO A 134 16.53 -11.10 1.99
N SER A 135 17.24 -12.22 2.09
CA SER A 135 16.82 -13.51 1.52
C SER A 135 15.55 -14.05 2.22
N SER A 136 15.33 -13.66 3.48
CA SER A 136 14.09 -13.89 4.23
C SER A 136 13.84 -12.71 5.14
N TYR A 137 12.60 -12.23 5.18
CA TYR A 137 12.23 -11.11 6.04
C TYR A 137 11.83 -11.62 7.42
N SER A 138 12.67 -11.40 8.41
CA SER A 138 12.40 -11.75 9.81
C SER A 138 11.69 -10.61 10.56
N ALA A 139 11.08 -10.91 11.70
CA ALA A 139 10.46 -9.90 12.55
C ALA A 139 11.48 -8.85 13.04
N VAL A 140 12.74 -9.26 13.19
CA VAL A 140 13.84 -8.37 13.63
C VAL A 140 14.20 -7.39 12.51
N GLU A 141 14.26 -7.86 11.26
CA GLU A 141 14.55 -7.01 10.09
C GLU A 141 13.44 -5.99 9.85
N HIS A 142 12.17 -6.38 10.10
CA HIS A 142 11.06 -5.42 10.04
C HIS A 142 11.27 -4.23 10.97
N ASP A 143 11.85 -4.43 12.14
CA ASP A 143 12.08 -3.36 13.11
C ASP A 143 13.21 -2.40 12.71
N LEU A 144 14.12 -2.85 11.84
CA LEU A 144 15.24 -2.04 11.35
C LEU A 144 14.87 -1.10 10.19
N ILE A 145 13.81 -1.41 9.43
CA ILE A 145 13.39 -0.57 8.31
C ILE A 145 12.75 0.71 8.85
N LYS A 146 13.28 1.85 8.44
CA LYS A 146 12.77 3.18 8.78
C LYS A 146 12.08 3.80 7.56
N ASN A 147 11.11 4.65 7.83
CA ASN A 147 10.54 5.52 6.81
C ASN A 147 11.20 6.89 6.90
N ASP A 148 12.06 7.22 5.95
CA ASP A 148 12.83 8.47 5.95
C ASP A 148 11.93 9.72 5.92
N LEU A 149 10.70 9.60 5.42
CA LEU A 149 9.72 10.69 5.38
C LEU A 149 9.06 10.95 6.73
N GLU A 150 9.08 9.97 7.65
CA GLU A 150 8.35 10.03 8.92
C GLU A 150 8.81 11.20 9.79
N GLU A 151 10.10 11.42 9.91
CA GLU A 151 10.65 12.53 10.70
C GLU A 151 10.18 13.89 10.16
N THR A 152 10.16 14.06 8.83
CA THR A 152 9.67 15.28 8.19
C THR A 152 8.19 15.53 8.50
N VAL A 153 7.39 14.46 8.47
CA VAL A 153 5.95 14.55 8.76
C VAL A 153 5.71 14.86 10.24
N ILE A 154 6.42 14.19 11.15
CA ILE A 154 6.30 14.42 12.59
C ILE A 154 6.68 15.86 12.95
N LYS A 155 7.76 16.40 12.37
CA LYS A 155 8.17 17.80 12.59
C LYS A 155 7.13 18.80 12.08
N LYS A 156 6.48 18.50 10.97
CA LYS A 156 5.54 19.42 10.31
C LYS A 156 4.13 19.37 10.91
N TYR A 157 3.69 18.23 11.42
CA TYR A 157 2.32 18.01 11.88
C TYR A 157 2.28 17.55 13.34
N ALA A 158 1.98 18.47 14.26
CA ALA A 158 1.91 18.18 15.71
C ALA A 158 0.95 17.02 16.04
N LYS A 159 -0.15 16.87 15.28
CA LYS A 159 -1.09 15.76 15.42
C LYS A 159 -0.42 14.41 15.14
N MET A 160 0.44 14.36 14.10
CA MET A 160 1.20 13.14 13.77
C MET A 160 2.21 12.82 14.87
N ALA A 161 2.92 13.84 15.38
CA ALA A 161 3.85 13.67 16.50
C ALA A 161 3.16 13.07 17.74
N ALA A 162 1.99 13.59 18.10
CA ALA A 162 1.24 13.10 19.25
C ALA A 162 0.77 11.64 19.07
N ILE A 163 0.28 11.29 17.87
CA ILE A 163 -0.19 9.93 17.56
C ILE A 163 0.98 8.97 17.49
N SER A 164 2.08 9.35 16.84
CA SER A 164 3.30 8.54 16.77
C SER A 164 3.83 8.23 18.18
N LYS A 165 3.94 9.24 19.03
CA LYS A 165 4.35 9.06 20.43
C LYS A 165 3.42 8.10 21.18
N TRP A 166 2.10 8.26 21.02
CA TRP A 166 1.12 7.42 21.69
C TRP A 166 1.22 5.96 21.24
N ILE A 167 1.23 5.69 19.92
CA ILE A 167 1.24 4.31 19.43
C ILE A 167 2.59 3.63 19.70
N SER A 168 3.70 4.37 19.73
CA SER A 168 5.03 3.86 20.05
C SER A 168 5.15 3.38 21.50
N SER A 169 4.24 3.75 22.40
CA SER A 169 4.18 3.18 23.75
C SER A 169 3.78 1.70 23.78
N PHE A 170 3.21 1.18 22.69
CA PHE A 170 2.85 -0.23 22.54
C PHE A 170 3.92 -1.05 21.80
N GLY A 171 4.92 -0.41 21.20
CA GLY A 171 6.01 -1.07 20.45
C GLY A 171 6.50 -0.26 19.28
N ASN A 172 7.17 -0.93 18.33
CA ASN A 172 7.74 -0.28 17.16
C ASN A 172 6.66 0.05 16.13
N ALA A 173 6.18 1.28 16.15
CA ALA A 173 5.20 1.80 15.20
C ALA A 173 5.92 2.50 14.04
N LYS A 174 5.30 2.52 12.86
CA LYS A 174 5.84 3.09 11.63
C LYS A 174 4.77 3.81 10.84
N MET A 175 5.16 4.91 10.22
CA MET A 175 4.30 5.60 9.26
C MET A 175 4.32 4.87 7.91
N SER A 176 3.16 4.78 7.26
CA SER A 176 3.02 4.21 5.92
C SER A 176 3.17 5.29 4.85
N GLY A 177 4.10 5.10 3.93
CA GLY A 177 4.34 6.02 2.82
C GLY A 177 4.58 7.46 3.28
N THR A 178 3.87 8.41 2.71
CA THR A 178 3.91 9.85 3.09
C THR A 178 2.98 10.19 4.26
N GLY A 179 2.36 9.19 4.89
CA GLY A 179 1.35 9.36 5.92
C GLY A 179 -0.05 9.58 5.31
N SER A 180 -1.04 9.80 6.10
CA SER A 180 -1.09 10.00 7.57
C SER A 180 -1.19 8.70 8.39
N SER A 181 -1.30 7.53 7.77
CA SER A 181 -1.45 6.27 8.52
C SER A 181 -0.17 5.90 9.26
N ILE A 182 -0.34 5.43 10.50
CA ILE A 182 0.71 4.80 11.30
C ILE A 182 0.24 3.39 11.63
N PHE A 183 1.12 2.42 11.54
CA PHE A 183 0.81 1.04 11.85
C PHE A 183 1.80 0.44 12.84
N ILE A 184 1.33 -0.57 13.57
CA ILE A 184 2.14 -1.37 14.47
C ILE A 184 1.79 -2.84 14.30
N ARG A 185 2.80 -3.71 14.34
CA ARG A 185 2.61 -5.15 14.42
C ARG A 185 2.19 -5.53 15.84
N ALA A 186 1.02 -6.13 15.99
CA ALA A 186 0.53 -6.61 17.28
C ALA A 186 1.04 -8.03 17.56
N LYS A 187 1.49 -8.28 18.78
CA LYS A 187 1.93 -9.62 19.22
C LYS A 187 0.78 -10.64 19.19
N ASN A 188 -0.43 -10.18 19.47
CA ASN A 188 -1.64 -10.99 19.47
C ASN A 188 -2.89 -10.09 19.35
N LEU A 189 -4.05 -10.74 19.22
CA LEU A 189 -5.33 -10.04 19.05
C LEU A 189 -5.73 -9.21 20.27
N ASN A 190 -5.35 -9.63 21.49
CA ASN A 190 -5.68 -8.89 22.72
C ASN A 190 -4.95 -7.54 22.73
N MET A 191 -3.66 -7.52 22.39
CA MET A 191 -2.91 -6.28 22.24
C MET A 191 -3.55 -5.38 21.15
N ALA A 192 -3.94 -5.94 20.02
CA ALA A 192 -4.59 -5.18 18.96
C ALA A 192 -5.91 -4.55 19.40
N LYS A 193 -6.73 -5.27 20.18
CA LYS A 193 -7.98 -4.76 20.76
C LYS A 193 -7.72 -3.65 21.77
N SER A 194 -6.76 -3.82 22.69
CA SER A 194 -6.39 -2.80 23.67
C SER A 194 -5.94 -1.49 23.02
N ILE A 195 -5.11 -1.57 21.95
CA ILE A 195 -4.73 -0.39 21.17
C ILE A 195 -5.96 0.28 20.55
N LYS A 196 -6.87 -0.50 19.97
CA LYS A 196 -8.08 0.02 19.35
C LYS A 196 -8.99 0.72 20.35
N GLU A 197 -9.14 0.19 21.57
CA GLU A 197 -9.96 0.76 22.63
C GLU A 197 -9.38 2.05 23.19
N SER A 198 -8.05 2.15 23.28
CA SER A 198 -7.35 3.33 23.79
C SER A 198 -6.99 4.37 22.73
N LYS A 199 -7.45 4.20 21.49
CA LYS A 199 -7.08 5.08 20.37
C LYS A 199 -7.43 6.55 20.64
N PRO A 200 -6.61 7.49 20.18
CA PRO A 200 -6.91 8.91 20.30
C PRO A 200 -8.23 9.29 19.60
N LYS A 201 -8.93 10.28 20.15
CA LYS A 201 -10.13 10.84 19.52
C LYS A 201 -9.79 11.36 18.10
N ASN A 202 -10.77 11.33 17.20
CA ASN A 202 -10.61 11.76 15.81
C ASN A 202 -9.54 10.97 15.02
N THR A 203 -9.45 9.66 15.31
CA THR A 203 -8.68 8.68 14.52
C THR A 203 -9.56 7.49 14.18
N ASN A 204 -9.37 6.94 12.99
CA ASN A 204 -9.89 5.61 12.66
C ASN A 204 -8.85 4.55 13.04
N CYS A 205 -9.30 3.38 13.47
CA CYS A 205 -8.44 2.28 13.86
C CYS A 205 -8.94 0.98 13.24
N PHE A 206 -8.05 0.31 12.52
CA PHE A 206 -8.32 -0.96 11.87
C PHE A 206 -7.40 -2.04 12.43
N ILE A 207 -7.96 -3.19 12.77
CA ILE A 207 -7.20 -4.42 13.05
C ILE A 207 -7.25 -5.24 11.78
N VAL A 208 -6.09 -5.52 11.19
CA VAL A 208 -5.98 -6.20 9.89
C VAL A 208 -4.98 -7.35 9.97
N LYS A 209 -5.19 -8.37 9.15
CA LYS A 209 -4.22 -9.45 8.94
C LYS A 209 -3.40 -9.13 7.69
N GLY A 210 -2.09 -9.35 7.76
CA GLY A 210 -1.22 -9.30 6.58
C GLY A 210 -1.60 -10.40 5.59
N LEU A 211 -1.52 -10.08 4.31
CA LEU A 211 -1.75 -11.03 3.22
C LEU A 211 -0.43 -11.29 2.51
N SER A 212 -0.11 -12.54 2.27
CA SER A 212 1.07 -12.94 1.48
C SER A 212 0.82 -12.90 -0.02
N VAL A 213 -0.45 -13.00 -0.44
CA VAL A 213 -0.87 -12.99 -1.85
C VAL A 213 -2.09 -12.08 -2.03
N HIS A 214 -2.10 -11.32 -3.10
CA HIS A 214 -3.23 -10.46 -3.46
C HIS A 214 -4.48 -11.29 -3.77
N PRO A 215 -5.70 -10.90 -3.29
CA PRO A 215 -6.93 -11.67 -3.46
C PRO A 215 -7.27 -12.02 -4.91
N PHE A 216 -6.90 -11.18 -5.87
CA PHE A 216 -7.11 -11.45 -7.29
C PHE A 216 -6.48 -12.78 -7.74
N TYR A 217 -5.27 -13.08 -7.25
CA TYR A 217 -4.57 -14.34 -7.59
C TYR A 217 -5.04 -15.53 -6.74
N SER A 218 -5.58 -15.31 -5.55
CA SER A 218 -6.10 -16.39 -4.71
C SER A 218 -7.44 -16.93 -5.23
N THR A 219 -8.25 -16.13 -5.92
CA THR A 219 -9.51 -16.57 -6.52
C THR A 219 -9.31 -17.45 -7.76
N ASP A 220 -8.21 -17.26 -8.50
CA ASP A 220 -7.91 -18.10 -9.66
C ASP A 220 -7.53 -19.55 -9.27
N GLN A 221 -6.99 -19.78 -8.07
CA GLN A 221 -6.73 -21.12 -7.57
C GLN A 221 -8.01 -21.86 -7.14
N LEU A 222 -9.11 -21.15 -6.84
CA LEU A 222 -10.41 -21.76 -6.51
C LEU A 222 -11.18 -22.17 -7.76
N GLY A 223 -11.04 -21.46 -8.88
CA GLY A 223 -11.68 -21.79 -10.15
C GLY A 223 -11.13 -23.06 -10.82
N SER A 224 -9.86 -23.38 -10.61
CA SER A 224 -9.22 -24.58 -11.16
C SER A 224 -9.57 -25.87 -10.39
N ARG A 225 -10.16 -25.78 -9.19
CA ARG A 225 -10.59 -26.95 -8.41
C ARG A 225 -12.04 -27.40 -8.66
N GLN A 226 -12.83 -26.63 -9.42
CA GLN A 226 -14.22 -26.98 -9.76
C GLN A 226 -14.39 -27.51 -11.19
N ALA A 227 -13.32 -27.65 -11.96
CA ALA A 227 -13.34 -28.18 -13.32
C ALA A 227 -12.62 -29.54 -13.45
N GLY A 228 -12.61 -30.33 -12.37
CA GLY A 228 -12.08 -31.69 -12.34
C GLY A 228 -13.13 -32.69 -11.91
#